data_8a5fdac93b610a46d194482b0b7e1b05
#
_entry.id   8a5fdac93b610a46d194482b0b7e1b05
#
_cell.length_a   1.000
_cell.length_b   1.000
_cell.length_c   1.000
_cell.angle_alpha   90.00
_cell.angle_beta   90.00
_cell.angle_gamma   90.00
#
_symmetry.space_group_name_H-M   'P 1'
#
loop_
_entity.id
_entity.type
_entity.pdbx_description
1 polymer ?
#
loop_
_entity_poly.entity_id
_entity_poly.type
_entity_poly.pdbx_seq_one_letter_code
_entity_poly.pdbx_strand_id
1 'polypeptide(L)'
;MALLQKIKLILILITLIGCGSKEPKTSADQDLAIGIIADCQYCYCESSPTRFYKNSPEKLQNAVDSLNSSPLDYAIHLGDFIDRDFSSFDTVGPIWSTLKTKKYQVLGNHDFSVADSLKPLVPHKMNLKQRYYSFVEQNWRFIVLDGNDLSYQGAITPEKLAQTDSLFTLLSNSKPPNLQTWNGGLSQEQLEWVESELKLAQQNKENVGFYCHFPVLGEDKVHRLWNSPQFLSLIDQYSNVKFYFNGHNHNGDYAERRGVHYLTFKGMVDTEITSAFAKVRITTDSILIQGHGREPSRSLNISVR
;
A
#
# COMPACT_ATOMS: atom_id res chain seq x y z
N MET A 1 -26.71 -91.63 10.13
CA MET A 1 -26.14 -90.76 11.21
C MET A 1 -25.50 -89.58 10.59
N ALA A 2 -26.19 -88.46 10.58
CA ALA A 2 -25.77 -87.18 9.92
C ALA A 2 -25.44 -86.16 10.98
N LEU A 3 -24.21 -85.70 10.97
CA LEU A 3 -23.73 -84.64 11.88
C LEU A 3 -23.95 -83.28 11.27
N LEU A 4 -24.90 -82.50 11.86
CA LEU A 4 -25.14 -81.13 11.49
C LEU A 4 -24.08 -80.18 12.11
N GLN A 5 -23.26 -79.59 11.29
CA GLN A 5 -22.39 -78.53 11.73
C GLN A 5 -23.18 -77.14 11.56
N LYS A 6 -23.34 -76.48 12.68
CA LYS A 6 -23.88 -75.12 12.73
C LYS A 6 -22.76 -74.10 12.43
N ILE A 7 -22.83 -73.46 11.28
CA ILE A 7 -21.97 -72.27 10.96
C ILE A 7 -22.58 -71.04 11.59
N LYS A 8 -21.88 -70.43 12.53
CA LYS A 8 -22.21 -69.12 13.09
C LYS A 8 -21.62 -68.05 12.16
N LEU A 9 -22.50 -67.26 11.48
CA LEU A 9 -22.13 -66.11 10.69
C LEU A 9 -21.88 -64.93 11.65
N ILE A 10 -20.63 -64.48 11.77
CA ILE A 10 -20.27 -63.30 12.52
C ILE A 10 -20.31 -62.13 11.53
N LEU A 11 -21.32 -61.24 11.67
CA LEU A 11 -21.41 -59.99 10.95
C LEU A 11 -20.44 -59.00 11.62
N ILE A 12 -19.32 -58.69 10.96
CA ILE A 12 -18.41 -57.63 11.37
C ILE A 12 -18.94 -56.30 10.78
N LEU A 13 -19.51 -55.48 11.64
CA LEU A 13 -19.94 -54.11 11.30
C LEU A 13 -18.70 -53.20 11.24
N ILE A 14 -18.17 -52.94 10.04
CA ILE A 14 -17.08 -51.99 9.85
C ILE A 14 -17.71 -50.59 9.85
N THR A 15 -17.60 -49.87 10.95
CA THR A 15 -17.89 -48.43 11.04
C THR A 15 -16.74 -47.68 10.37
N LEU A 16 -16.98 -47.18 9.15
CA LEU A 16 -16.13 -46.20 8.49
C LEU A 16 -16.19 -44.88 9.26
N ILE A 17 -15.22 -44.63 10.13
CA ILE A 17 -14.99 -43.30 10.68
C ILE A 17 -14.38 -42.47 9.54
N GLY A 18 -15.21 -41.66 8.90
CA GLY A 18 -14.78 -40.70 7.93
C GLY A 18 -13.95 -39.61 8.64
N CYS A 19 -12.63 -39.79 8.70
CA CYS A 19 -11.70 -38.75 9.06
C CYS A 19 -11.70 -37.74 7.88
N GLY A 20 -12.42 -36.63 8.01
CA GLY A 20 -12.36 -35.54 7.08
C GLY A 20 -10.95 -34.92 7.13
N SER A 21 -10.05 -35.45 6.32
CA SER A 21 -8.75 -34.80 6.07
C SER A 21 -9.04 -33.47 5.40
N LYS A 22 -8.87 -32.36 6.12
CA LYS A 22 -8.70 -31.07 5.47
C LYS A 22 -7.51 -31.22 4.53
N GLU A 23 -7.77 -31.08 3.24
CA GLU A 23 -6.67 -30.98 2.25
C GLU A 23 -5.70 -29.90 2.71
N PRO A 24 -4.38 -30.13 2.63
CA PRO A 24 -3.43 -29.07 2.91
C PRO A 24 -3.68 -27.94 1.92
N LYS A 25 -3.94 -26.72 2.42
CA LYS A 25 -4.05 -25.51 1.59
C LYS A 25 -2.81 -25.45 0.69
N THR A 26 -3.00 -25.33 -0.61
CA THR A 26 -1.91 -25.06 -1.54
C THR A 26 -1.31 -23.70 -1.22
N SER A 27 -0.07 -23.43 -1.62
CA SER A 27 0.57 -22.11 -1.37
C SER A 27 -0.23 -20.93 -1.95
N ALA A 28 -1.12 -21.18 -2.90
CA ALA A 28 -2.04 -20.19 -3.49
C ALA A 28 -3.24 -19.82 -2.58
N ASP A 29 -3.50 -20.60 -1.52
CA ASP A 29 -4.64 -20.42 -0.62
C ASP A 29 -4.26 -19.85 0.76
N GLN A 30 -3.02 -19.38 0.92
CA GLN A 30 -2.61 -18.74 2.17
C GLN A 30 -2.99 -17.24 2.15
N ASP A 31 -3.56 -16.79 3.26
CA ASP A 31 -3.85 -15.37 3.48
C ASP A 31 -2.52 -14.58 3.50
N LEU A 32 -2.49 -13.40 2.88
CA LEU A 32 -1.37 -12.47 3.01
C LEU A 32 -1.59 -11.55 4.21
N ALA A 33 -0.55 -11.39 5.03
CA ALA A 33 -0.55 -10.50 6.20
C ALA A 33 0.41 -9.33 5.98
N ILE A 34 -0.10 -8.11 6.04
CA ILE A 34 0.61 -6.88 5.66
C ILE A 34 0.51 -5.85 6.78
N GLY A 35 1.62 -5.19 7.09
CA GLY A 35 1.63 -3.99 7.94
C GLY A 35 1.59 -2.72 7.10
N ILE A 36 0.71 -1.76 7.43
CA ILE A 36 0.59 -0.49 6.70
C ILE A 36 0.71 0.68 7.64
N ILE A 37 1.59 1.63 7.30
CA ILE A 37 1.75 2.94 7.94
C ILE A 37 1.77 4.01 6.86
N ALA A 38 1.17 5.17 7.12
CA ALA A 38 1.21 6.33 6.24
C ALA A 38 1.60 7.59 7.00
N ASP A 39 2.29 8.49 6.33
CA ASP A 39 2.51 9.88 6.79
C ASP A 39 3.07 9.97 8.23
N CYS A 40 4.20 9.30 8.47
CA CYS A 40 4.98 9.45 9.70
C CYS A 40 5.45 10.89 9.87
N GLN A 41 5.85 11.53 8.79
CA GLN A 41 6.21 12.96 8.66
C GLN A 41 7.08 13.49 9.81
N TYR A 42 8.12 12.77 10.18
CA TYR A 42 9.00 13.22 11.25
C TYR A 42 9.87 14.41 10.84
N CYS A 43 9.90 15.43 11.66
CA CYS A 43 10.97 16.42 11.77
C CYS A 43 11.07 16.94 13.21
N TYR A 44 12.24 17.45 13.60
CA TYR A 44 12.38 18.16 14.86
C TYR A 44 11.83 19.60 14.75
N CYS A 45 10.55 19.69 14.38
CA CYS A 45 9.83 20.92 14.07
C CYS A 45 8.74 21.20 15.12
N GLU A 46 8.34 22.47 15.24
CA GLU A 46 7.18 22.82 16.06
C GLU A 46 5.90 22.24 15.46
N SER A 47 4.96 21.87 16.32
CA SER A 47 3.67 21.34 15.92
C SER A 47 2.89 22.37 15.08
N SER A 48 2.16 21.90 14.09
CA SER A 48 1.10 22.65 13.41
C SER A 48 -0.26 22.25 14.02
N PRO A 49 -1.40 22.84 13.62
CA PRO A 49 -2.68 22.61 14.31
C PRO A 49 -3.08 21.12 14.45
N THR A 50 -2.70 20.25 13.51
CA THR A 50 -3.02 18.83 13.57
C THR A 50 -1.78 17.93 13.59
N ARG A 51 -0.60 18.43 13.17
CA ARG A 51 0.62 17.65 12.97
C ARG A 51 1.58 17.79 14.13
N PHE A 52 1.90 16.68 14.77
CA PHE A 52 2.78 16.58 15.94
C PHE A 52 4.06 15.85 15.56
N TYR A 53 4.88 16.52 14.75
CA TYR A 53 6.07 15.97 14.10
C TYR A 53 7.04 15.29 15.07
N LYS A 54 7.36 15.95 16.22
CA LYS A 54 8.33 15.46 17.21
C LYS A 54 7.89 14.16 17.87
N ASN A 55 6.58 13.84 17.85
CA ASN A 55 6.03 12.64 18.49
C ASN A 55 6.01 11.43 17.53
N SER A 56 6.29 11.65 16.24
CA SER A 56 6.26 10.58 15.24
C SER A 56 7.21 9.42 15.51
N PRO A 57 8.45 9.61 16.05
CA PRO A 57 9.32 8.48 16.36
C PRO A 57 8.74 7.52 17.39
N GLU A 58 8.11 8.03 18.46
CA GLU A 58 7.45 7.20 19.48
C GLU A 58 6.24 6.47 18.90
N LYS A 59 5.41 7.17 18.12
CA LYS A 59 4.25 6.57 17.43
C LYS A 59 4.67 5.49 16.43
N LEU A 60 5.77 5.73 15.71
CA LEU A 60 6.35 4.76 14.79
C LEU A 60 6.88 3.53 15.52
N GLN A 61 7.59 3.72 16.66
CA GLN A 61 8.09 2.61 17.47
C GLN A 61 6.94 1.74 17.98
N ASN A 62 5.89 2.36 18.53
CA ASN A 62 4.69 1.65 18.99
C ASN A 62 3.99 0.87 17.87
N ALA A 63 3.92 1.45 16.65
CA ALA A 63 3.37 0.77 15.48
C ALA A 63 4.24 -0.43 15.06
N VAL A 64 5.56 -0.25 14.99
CA VAL A 64 6.53 -1.30 14.67
C VAL A 64 6.46 -2.45 15.68
N ASP A 65 6.39 -2.17 16.98
CA ASP A 65 6.27 -3.19 18.02
C ASP A 65 4.96 -3.97 17.89
N SER A 66 3.86 -3.27 17.60
CA SER A 66 2.58 -3.92 17.31
C SER A 66 2.63 -4.78 16.05
N LEU A 67 3.24 -4.30 14.97
CA LEU A 67 3.41 -5.06 13.74
C LEU A 67 4.29 -6.29 13.95
N ASN A 68 5.34 -6.18 14.76
CA ASN A 68 6.23 -7.29 15.12
C ASN A 68 5.60 -8.34 16.04
N SER A 69 4.43 -8.08 16.63
CA SER A 69 3.75 -9.01 17.56
C SER A 69 3.09 -10.19 16.88
N SER A 70 2.98 -10.18 15.55
CA SER A 70 2.43 -11.30 14.75
C SER A 70 3.21 -11.42 13.44
N PRO A 71 3.29 -12.61 12.85
CA PRO A 71 3.93 -12.80 11.55
C PRO A 71 3.28 -11.94 10.47
N LEU A 72 4.10 -11.28 9.66
CA LEU A 72 3.69 -10.54 8.46
C LEU A 72 4.51 -11.02 7.27
N ASP A 73 3.90 -11.06 6.08
CA ASP A 73 4.62 -11.32 4.84
C ASP A 73 5.49 -10.10 4.47
N TYR A 74 4.96 -8.90 4.69
CA TYR A 74 5.71 -7.66 4.56
C TYR A 74 5.04 -6.49 5.31
N ALA A 75 5.77 -5.38 5.41
CA ALA A 75 5.23 -4.09 5.83
C ALA A 75 5.56 -3.02 4.79
N ILE A 76 4.67 -2.05 4.62
CA ILE A 76 4.85 -0.93 3.69
C ILE A 76 4.52 0.40 4.36
N HIS A 77 5.38 1.41 4.11
CA HIS A 77 5.12 2.80 4.45
C HIS A 77 4.67 3.56 3.20
N LEU A 78 3.53 4.24 3.28
CA LEU A 78 2.85 4.85 2.13
C LEU A 78 3.33 6.28 1.80
N GLY A 79 4.57 6.61 2.13
CA GLY A 79 5.17 7.91 1.81
C GLY A 79 5.05 8.94 2.94
N ASP A 80 5.71 10.07 2.77
CA ASP A 80 5.88 11.09 3.79
C ASP A 80 6.46 10.52 5.08
N PHE A 81 7.62 9.87 4.95
CA PHE A 81 8.32 9.27 6.07
C PHE A 81 8.95 10.33 6.96
N ILE A 82 9.50 11.38 6.33
CA ILE A 82 10.03 12.57 6.98
C ILE A 82 9.28 13.84 6.55
N ASP A 83 9.56 14.96 7.23
CA ASP A 83 9.18 16.30 6.78
C ASP A 83 10.42 17.23 6.81
N ARG A 84 10.69 17.94 5.71
CA ARG A 84 11.62 19.07 5.50
C ARG A 84 13.07 18.96 6.00
N ASP A 85 13.42 18.02 6.84
CA ASP A 85 14.77 17.86 7.37
C ASP A 85 15.34 16.50 6.98
N PHE A 86 16.37 16.50 6.12
CA PHE A 86 16.99 15.28 5.63
C PHE A 86 17.60 14.41 6.75
N SER A 87 18.08 15.03 7.84
CA SER A 87 18.63 14.29 8.99
C SER A 87 17.54 13.49 9.73
N SER A 88 16.26 13.81 9.51
CA SER A 88 15.13 13.06 10.09
C SER A 88 15.13 11.59 9.70
N PHE A 89 15.66 11.24 8.52
CA PHE A 89 15.86 9.83 8.12
C PHE A 89 16.72 9.06 9.10
N ASP A 90 17.71 9.70 9.73
CA ASP A 90 18.62 9.07 10.69
C ASP A 90 17.95 8.76 12.04
N THR A 91 16.79 9.36 12.30
CA THR A 91 15.95 9.07 13.48
C THR A 91 14.93 7.96 13.19
N VAL A 92 14.11 8.11 12.14
CA VAL A 92 13.00 7.18 11.88
C VAL A 92 13.44 5.93 11.10
N GLY A 93 14.49 6.02 10.30
CA GLY A 93 15.03 4.88 9.55
C GLY A 93 15.46 3.70 10.43
N PRO A 94 16.25 3.91 11.51
CA PRO A 94 16.58 2.86 12.47
C PRO A 94 15.35 2.20 13.09
N ILE A 95 14.32 2.96 13.47
CA ILE A 95 13.08 2.41 14.05
C ILE A 95 12.40 1.49 13.01
N TRP A 96 12.19 1.99 11.78
CA TRP A 96 11.61 1.21 10.69
C TRP A 96 12.39 -0.08 10.39
N SER A 97 13.73 -0.01 10.51
CA SER A 97 14.60 -1.17 10.25
C SER A 97 14.43 -2.31 11.24
N THR A 98 13.86 -2.06 12.45
CA THR A 98 13.59 -3.10 13.47
C THR A 98 12.38 -3.99 13.16
N LEU A 99 11.60 -3.68 12.12
CA LEU A 99 10.59 -4.59 11.60
C LEU A 99 11.22 -5.94 11.20
N LYS A 100 10.61 -7.03 11.65
CA LYS A 100 11.11 -8.40 11.46
C LYS A 100 10.68 -9.05 10.14
N THR A 101 10.08 -8.27 9.25
CA THR A 101 9.57 -8.73 7.96
C THR A 101 10.22 -7.97 6.80
N LYS A 102 9.91 -8.34 5.54
CA LYS A 102 10.25 -7.55 4.36
C LYS A 102 9.67 -6.15 4.50
N LYS A 103 10.40 -5.15 4.05
CA LYS A 103 10.02 -3.74 4.18
C LYS A 103 10.00 -3.09 2.82
N TYR A 104 8.90 -2.39 2.53
CA TYR A 104 8.73 -1.60 1.32
C TYR A 104 8.39 -0.16 1.68
N GLN A 105 8.73 0.77 0.81
CA GLN A 105 8.44 2.19 1.01
C GLN A 105 7.95 2.84 -0.28
N VAL A 106 7.04 3.78 -0.14
CA VAL A 106 6.54 4.68 -1.18
C VAL A 106 7.14 6.06 -0.94
N LEU A 107 7.45 6.79 -2.00
CA LEU A 107 7.93 8.17 -1.92
C LEU A 107 6.75 9.14 -1.78
N GLY A 108 6.76 9.96 -0.72
CA GLY A 108 5.82 11.06 -0.53
C GLY A 108 6.42 12.42 -0.91
N ASN A 109 5.61 13.46 -0.99
CA ASN A 109 6.09 14.80 -1.37
C ASN A 109 6.92 15.46 -0.26
N HIS A 110 6.60 15.20 1.00
CA HIS A 110 7.38 15.72 2.14
C HIS A 110 8.76 15.10 2.24
N ASP A 111 8.97 13.87 1.76
CA ASP A 111 10.30 13.25 1.70
C ASP A 111 11.26 14.09 0.83
N PHE A 112 10.74 14.81 -0.17
CA PHE A 112 11.50 15.71 -1.04
C PHE A 112 11.47 17.19 -0.59
N SER A 113 10.85 17.52 0.54
CA SER A 113 10.86 18.88 1.11
C SER A 113 12.20 19.21 1.78
N VAL A 114 13.29 18.78 1.20
CA VAL A 114 14.68 18.96 1.63
C VAL A 114 15.42 19.88 0.65
N ALA A 115 16.66 20.27 0.98
CA ALA A 115 17.47 21.05 0.06
C ALA A 115 17.64 20.32 -1.29
N ASP A 116 17.59 21.05 -2.40
CA ASP A 116 17.60 20.46 -3.76
C ASP A 116 18.80 19.52 -4.00
N SER A 117 19.97 19.85 -3.45
CA SER A 117 21.17 19.00 -3.53
C SER A 117 21.03 17.65 -2.83
N LEU A 118 20.07 17.50 -1.92
CA LEU A 118 19.83 16.29 -1.15
C LEU A 118 18.69 15.44 -1.75
N LYS A 119 17.81 16.01 -2.57
CA LYS A 119 16.69 15.30 -3.19
C LYS A 119 17.09 14.02 -3.92
N PRO A 120 18.20 13.98 -4.70
CA PRO A 120 18.66 12.75 -5.35
C PRO A 120 19.02 11.62 -4.38
N LEU A 121 19.31 11.94 -3.12
CA LEU A 121 19.68 10.98 -2.09
C LEU A 121 18.47 10.39 -1.33
N VAL A 122 17.28 11.00 -1.47
CA VAL A 122 16.05 10.57 -0.77
C VAL A 122 15.71 9.10 -1.04
N PRO A 123 15.66 8.62 -2.30
CA PRO A 123 15.37 7.21 -2.54
C PRO A 123 16.37 6.27 -1.86
N HIS A 124 17.66 6.63 -1.84
CA HIS A 124 18.70 5.84 -1.19
C HIS A 124 18.50 5.77 0.34
N LYS A 125 18.13 6.90 0.99
CA LYS A 125 17.82 6.93 2.44
C LYS A 125 16.62 6.06 2.79
N MET A 126 15.68 5.92 1.87
CA MET A 126 14.53 5.04 2.00
C MET A 126 14.81 3.60 1.51
N ASN A 127 16.08 3.28 1.23
CA ASN A 127 16.51 1.95 0.73
C ASN A 127 15.81 1.53 -0.58
N LEU A 128 15.49 2.49 -1.43
CA LEU A 128 14.88 2.27 -2.73
C LEU A 128 15.95 2.22 -3.83
N LYS A 129 15.94 1.15 -4.63
CA LYS A 129 16.80 1.03 -5.84
C LYS A 129 16.21 1.78 -7.03
N GLN A 130 14.89 1.88 -7.08
CA GLN A 130 14.10 2.57 -8.10
C GLN A 130 12.97 3.33 -7.41
N ARG A 131 12.51 4.42 -8.00
CA ARG A 131 11.47 5.27 -7.43
C ARG A 131 10.07 4.65 -7.55
N TYR A 132 9.85 3.85 -8.60
CA TYR A 132 8.68 2.99 -8.78
C TYR A 132 9.14 1.57 -9.11
N TYR A 133 8.41 0.57 -8.64
CA TYR A 133 8.81 -0.82 -8.75
C TYR A 133 7.61 -1.76 -8.52
N SER A 134 7.80 -3.03 -8.85
CA SER A 134 6.84 -4.08 -8.50
C SER A 134 7.51 -5.22 -7.74
N PHE A 135 6.71 -5.97 -7.00
CA PHE A 135 7.11 -7.22 -6.37
C PHE A 135 5.94 -8.20 -6.35
N VAL A 136 6.24 -9.49 -6.20
CA VAL A 136 5.24 -10.56 -6.16
C VAL A 136 5.32 -11.28 -4.81
N GLU A 137 4.16 -11.45 -4.18
CA GLU A 137 3.97 -12.34 -3.02
C GLU A 137 2.79 -13.26 -3.33
N GLN A 138 3.06 -14.57 -3.31
CA GLN A 138 2.09 -15.60 -3.70
C GLN A 138 1.52 -15.35 -5.13
N ASN A 139 0.20 -15.22 -5.28
CA ASN A 139 -0.48 -14.94 -6.53
C ASN A 139 -0.86 -13.44 -6.69
N TRP A 140 -0.17 -12.54 -5.99
CA TRP A 140 -0.38 -11.11 -6.04
C TRP A 140 0.84 -10.38 -6.58
N ARG A 141 0.62 -9.49 -7.53
CA ARG A 141 1.58 -8.48 -7.96
C ARG A 141 1.23 -7.15 -7.29
N PHE A 142 2.19 -6.59 -6.60
CA PHE A 142 2.08 -5.28 -5.98
C PHE A 142 2.90 -4.28 -6.78
N ILE A 143 2.25 -3.20 -7.21
CA ILE A 143 2.84 -2.14 -8.04
C ILE A 143 2.94 -0.90 -7.17
N VAL A 144 4.17 -0.46 -6.91
CA VAL A 144 4.48 0.75 -6.15
C VAL A 144 4.78 1.88 -7.12
N LEU A 145 3.98 2.94 -7.05
CA LEU A 145 4.08 4.10 -7.93
C LEU A 145 4.88 5.22 -7.27
N ASP A 146 5.59 5.98 -8.09
CA ASP A 146 6.14 7.26 -7.72
C ASP A 146 5.22 8.39 -8.18
N GLY A 147 4.37 8.88 -7.29
CA GLY A 147 3.50 10.02 -7.57
C GLY A 147 4.24 11.35 -7.69
N ASN A 148 5.53 11.39 -7.30
CA ASN A 148 6.42 12.54 -7.45
C ASN A 148 7.26 12.49 -8.73
N ASP A 149 7.01 11.56 -9.63
CA ASP A 149 7.74 11.44 -10.91
C ASP A 149 7.62 12.73 -11.73
N LEU A 150 6.42 13.33 -11.77
CA LEU A 150 6.17 14.69 -12.24
C LEU A 150 5.65 15.54 -11.09
N SER A 151 6.53 16.30 -10.41
CA SER A 151 6.14 17.19 -9.31
C SER A 151 7.19 18.29 -9.09
N TYR A 152 6.80 19.37 -8.48
CA TYR A 152 7.75 20.42 -8.10
C TYR A 152 8.64 20.03 -6.90
N GLN A 153 8.21 19.06 -6.11
CA GLN A 153 9.00 18.53 -5.00
C GLN A 153 10.03 17.50 -5.46
N GLY A 154 9.60 16.52 -6.26
CA GLY A 154 10.37 15.32 -6.55
C GLY A 154 10.97 15.24 -7.96
N ALA A 155 10.73 16.21 -8.86
CA ALA A 155 11.41 16.27 -10.15
C ALA A 155 12.88 16.67 -9.94
N ILE A 156 13.77 15.69 -9.99
CA ILE A 156 15.20 15.85 -9.67
C ILE A 156 16.11 16.05 -10.89
N THR A 157 15.53 16.01 -12.10
CA THR A 157 16.26 16.30 -13.35
C THR A 157 15.59 17.42 -14.14
N PRO A 158 16.36 18.17 -14.96
CA PRO A 158 15.78 19.21 -15.82
C PRO A 158 14.68 18.67 -16.74
N GLU A 159 14.83 17.47 -17.26
CA GLU A 159 13.87 16.82 -18.16
C GLU A 159 12.55 16.54 -17.45
N LYS A 160 12.61 16.00 -16.21
CA LYS A 160 11.42 15.74 -15.40
C LYS A 160 10.75 17.04 -14.96
N LEU A 161 11.52 18.09 -14.67
CA LEU A 161 10.96 19.41 -14.36
C LEU A 161 10.25 20.01 -15.58
N ALA A 162 10.83 19.92 -16.78
CA ALA A 162 10.18 20.38 -18.02
C ALA A 162 8.88 19.61 -18.33
N GLN A 163 8.86 18.31 -18.09
CA GLN A 163 7.62 17.49 -18.21
C GLN A 163 6.59 17.90 -17.15
N THR A 164 7.02 18.19 -15.93
CA THR A 164 6.18 18.70 -14.83
C THR A 164 5.51 20.02 -15.24
N ASP A 165 6.28 21.00 -15.72
CA ASP A 165 5.78 22.29 -16.19
C ASP A 165 4.78 22.12 -17.35
N SER A 166 5.08 21.22 -18.28
CA SER A 166 4.20 20.92 -19.42
C SER A 166 2.86 20.35 -18.97
N LEU A 167 2.86 19.36 -18.09
CA LEU A 167 1.63 18.75 -17.56
C LEU A 167 0.83 19.77 -16.73
N PHE A 168 1.50 20.48 -15.83
CA PHE A 168 0.86 21.49 -14.98
C PHE A 168 0.20 22.60 -15.82
N THR A 169 0.91 23.10 -16.84
CA THR A 169 0.39 24.12 -17.76
C THR A 169 -0.82 23.60 -18.55
N LEU A 170 -0.74 22.38 -19.09
CA LEU A 170 -1.86 21.75 -19.80
C LEU A 170 -3.12 21.69 -18.94
N LEU A 171 -2.98 21.24 -17.68
CA LEU A 171 -4.10 21.11 -16.75
C LEU A 171 -4.62 22.45 -16.23
N SER A 172 -3.80 23.49 -16.23
CA SER A 172 -4.18 24.84 -15.76
C SER A 172 -5.34 25.44 -16.56
N ASN A 173 -5.55 25.00 -17.81
CA ASN A 173 -6.69 25.44 -18.62
C ASN A 173 -8.04 25.05 -18.03
N SER A 174 -8.13 23.89 -17.36
CA SER A 174 -9.36 23.39 -16.73
C SER A 174 -9.44 23.66 -15.23
N LYS A 175 -8.35 24.12 -14.62
CA LYS A 175 -8.23 24.43 -13.18
C LYS A 175 -8.83 23.35 -12.27
N PRO A 176 -8.44 22.09 -12.40
CA PRO A 176 -8.99 21.05 -11.56
C PRO A 176 -8.55 21.25 -10.09
N PRO A 177 -9.35 20.86 -9.10
CA PRO A 177 -9.07 21.12 -7.68
C PRO A 177 -7.77 20.47 -7.19
N ASN A 178 -7.31 19.39 -7.81
CA ASN A 178 -6.05 18.71 -7.50
C ASN A 178 -4.81 19.34 -8.15
N LEU A 179 -4.95 20.43 -8.89
CA LEU A 179 -3.81 21.14 -9.48
C LEU A 179 -3.11 22.01 -8.43
N GLN A 180 -2.63 21.35 -7.40
CA GLN A 180 -1.86 21.95 -6.31
C GLN A 180 -0.37 21.67 -6.53
N THR A 181 0.50 22.64 -6.24
CA THR A 181 1.95 22.49 -6.45
C THR A 181 2.59 21.41 -5.54
N TRP A 182 1.91 21.04 -4.48
CA TRP A 182 2.33 19.97 -3.56
C TRP A 182 1.81 18.58 -3.95
N ASN A 183 0.96 18.46 -4.96
CA ASN A 183 0.64 17.18 -5.61
C ASN A 183 1.66 16.87 -6.71
N GLY A 184 1.49 15.73 -7.33
CA GLY A 184 2.29 15.30 -8.46
C GLY A 184 1.49 14.51 -9.48
N GLY A 185 2.19 13.91 -10.43
CA GLY A 185 1.62 13.13 -11.51
C GLY A 185 2.54 12.02 -11.98
N LEU A 186 2.01 11.10 -12.77
CA LEU A 186 2.75 10.02 -13.40
C LEU A 186 3.18 10.46 -14.81
N SER A 187 4.45 10.22 -15.15
CA SER A 187 4.92 10.43 -16.51
C SER A 187 4.32 9.38 -17.45
N GLN A 188 4.38 9.67 -18.74
CA GLN A 188 3.99 8.72 -19.77
C GLN A 188 4.81 7.43 -19.70
N GLU A 189 6.11 7.54 -19.44
CA GLU A 189 7.02 6.42 -19.23
C GLU A 189 6.57 5.51 -18.08
N GLN A 190 6.21 6.10 -16.93
CA GLN A 190 5.71 5.32 -15.80
C GLN A 190 4.35 4.67 -16.11
N LEU A 191 3.45 5.34 -16.81
CA LEU A 191 2.17 4.77 -17.23
C LEU A 191 2.34 3.58 -18.19
N GLU A 192 3.28 3.65 -19.14
CA GLU A 192 3.62 2.55 -20.05
C GLU A 192 4.22 1.36 -19.27
N TRP A 193 5.09 1.65 -18.31
CA TRP A 193 5.60 0.62 -17.42
C TRP A 193 4.48 -0.04 -16.59
N VAL A 194 3.54 0.73 -16.02
CA VAL A 194 2.36 0.21 -15.32
C VAL A 194 1.56 -0.72 -16.24
N GLU A 195 1.33 -0.31 -17.48
CA GLU A 195 0.61 -1.15 -18.46
C GLU A 195 1.34 -2.47 -18.72
N SER A 196 2.68 -2.46 -18.81
CA SER A 196 3.48 -3.66 -18.98
C SER A 196 3.37 -4.60 -17.77
N GLU A 197 3.38 -4.07 -16.55
CA GLU A 197 3.20 -4.84 -15.32
C GLU A 197 1.79 -5.45 -15.22
N LEU A 198 0.76 -4.71 -15.64
CA LEU A 198 -0.62 -5.20 -15.67
C LEU A 198 -0.80 -6.34 -16.69
N LYS A 199 -0.21 -6.22 -17.89
CA LYS A 199 -0.20 -7.28 -18.89
C LYS A 199 0.50 -8.55 -18.37
N LEU A 200 1.64 -8.38 -17.70
CA LEU A 200 2.38 -9.48 -17.10
C LEU A 200 1.57 -10.17 -15.99
N ALA A 201 0.94 -9.39 -15.09
CA ALA A 201 0.07 -9.91 -14.04
C ALA A 201 -1.11 -10.71 -14.63
N GLN A 202 -1.71 -10.23 -15.72
CA GLN A 202 -2.80 -10.92 -16.41
C GLN A 202 -2.34 -12.24 -17.01
N GLN A 203 -1.16 -12.28 -17.67
CA GLN A 203 -0.56 -13.49 -18.21
C GLN A 203 -0.29 -14.54 -17.11
N ASN A 204 0.20 -14.08 -15.96
CA ASN A 204 0.53 -14.93 -14.81
C ASN A 204 -0.69 -15.28 -13.95
N LYS A 205 -1.88 -14.74 -14.25
CA LYS A 205 -3.10 -14.87 -13.43
C LYS A 205 -2.93 -14.34 -12.00
N GLU A 206 -2.13 -13.30 -11.84
CA GLU A 206 -1.91 -12.62 -10.56
C GLU A 206 -3.01 -11.57 -10.33
N ASN A 207 -3.46 -11.43 -9.08
CA ASN A 207 -4.20 -10.24 -8.64
C ASN A 207 -3.24 -9.05 -8.52
N VAL A 208 -3.76 -7.84 -8.65
CA VAL A 208 -2.96 -6.62 -8.58
C VAL A 208 -3.43 -5.72 -7.46
N GLY A 209 -2.48 -5.27 -6.63
CA GLY A 209 -2.63 -4.20 -5.66
C GLY A 209 -1.68 -3.05 -5.98
N PHE A 210 -2.18 -1.82 -5.91
CA PHE A 210 -1.36 -0.62 -6.09
C PHE A 210 -1.06 0.05 -4.76
N TYR A 211 0.15 0.58 -4.66
CA TYR A 211 0.60 1.48 -3.61
C TYR A 211 1.12 2.78 -4.23
N CYS A 212 0.66 3.89 -3.71
CA CYS A 212 1.14 5.23 -4.06
C CYS A 212 1.04 6.11 -2.82
N HIS A 213 1.70 7.26 -2.82
CA HIS A 213 1.44 8.24 -1.77
C HIS A 213 0.14 8.99 -2.02
N PHE A 214 -0.10 9.45 -3.25
CA PHE A 214 -1.24 10.28 -3.60
C PHE A 214 -2.49 9.49 -3.94
N PRO A 215 -3.71 9.94 -3.52
CA PRO A 215 -4.97 9.39 -3.98
C PRO A 215 -5.17 9.56 -5.50
N VAL A 216 -6.02 8.72 -6.08
CA VAL A 216 -6.51 8.89 -7.48
C VAL A 216 -8.03 8.98 -7.53
N LEU A 217 -8.71 8.51 -6.49
CA LEU A 217 -10.17 8.53 -6.34
C LEU A 217 -10.54 8.68 -4.87
N GLY A 218 -11.72 9.23 -4.57
CA GLY A 218 -12.24 9.46 -3.23
C GLY A 218 -13.25 10.62 -3.24
N GLU A 219 -13.70 11.05 -2.08
CA GLU A 219 -14.52 12.27 -1.95
C GLU A 219 -13.63 13.52 -2.03
N ASP A 220 -12.46 13.46 -1.43
CA ASP A 220 -11.46 14.53 -1.53
C ASP A 220 -10.87 14.58 -2.95
N LYS A 221 -11.12 15.70 -3.62
CA LYS A 221 -10.62 15.94 -4.97
C LYS A 221 -9.32 16.75 -4.99
N VAL A 222 -8.92 17.34 -3.86
CA VAL A 222 -7.81 18.29 -3.79
C VAL A 222 -6.47 17.56 -3.74
N HIS A 223 -6.39 16.43 -3.01
CA HIS A 223 -5.15 15.68 -2.78
C HIS A 223 -4.81 14.66 -3.87
N ARG A 224 -5.61 14.54 -4.94
CA ARG A 224 -5.39 13.52 -5.97
C ARG A 224 -4.19 13.82 -6.85
N LEU A 225 -3.60 12.78 -7.43
CA LEU A 225 -2.65 12.91 -8.54
C LEU A 225 -3.23 13.81 -9.65
N TRP A 226 -2.39 14.64 -10.26
CA TRP A 226 -2.80 15.58 -11.31
C TRP A 226 -3.50 14.88 -12.48
N ASN A 227 -2.93 13.78 -12.95
CA ASN A 227 -3.45 13.01 -14.07
C ASN A 227 -4.17 11.71 -13.64
N SER A 228 -4.80 11.73 -12.46
CA SER A 228 -5.61 10.60 -11.96
C SER A 228 -6.65 10.07 -12.95
N PRO A 229 -7.33 10.88 -13.81
CA PRO A 229 -8.25 10.33 -14.81
C PRO A 229 -7.57 9.43 -15.84
N GLN A 230 -6.34 9.78 -16.26
CA GLN A 230 -5.56 8.97 -17.21
C GLN A 230 -5.19 7.62 -16.59
N PHE A 231 -4.70 7.62 -15.36
CA PHE A 231 -4.36 6.39 -14.63
C PHE A 231 -5.61 5.51 -14.41
N LEU A 232 -6.73 6.09 -13.98
CA LEU A 232 -7.99 5.36 -13.79
C LEU A 232 -8.47 4.72 -15.10
N SER A 233 -8.37 5.43 -16.22
CA SER A 233 -8.74 4.90 -17.54
C SER A 233 -7.87 3.71 -17.96
N LEU A 234 -6.59 3.71 -17.57
CA LEU A 234 -5.69 2.58 -17.82
C LEU A 234 -6.11 1.36 -16.99
N ILE A 235 -6.23 1.49 -15.66
CA ILE A 235 -6.50 0.35 -14.78
C ILE A 235 -7.92 -0.21 -14.91
N ASP A 236 -8.87 0.59 -15.37
CA ASP A 236 -10.26 0.16 -15.65
C ASP A 236 -10.34 -0.97 -16.71
N GLN A 237 -9.28 -1.15 -17.51
CA GLN A 237 -9.19 -2.19 -18.55
C GLN A 237 -8.78 -3.56 -17.98
N TYR A 238 -8.36 -3.62 -16.71
CA TYR A 238 -7.78 -4.82 -16.10
C TYR A 238 -8.64 -5.30 -14.91
N SER A 239 -9.33 -6.43 -15.06
CA SER A 239 -10.25 -6.98 -14.04
C SER A 239 -9.54 -7.58 -12.82
N ASN A 240 -8.24 -7.87 -12.94
CA ASN A 240 -7.43 -8.42 -11.86
C ASN A 240 -6.89 -7.36 -10.88
N VAL A 241 -7.11 -6.06 -11.13
CA VAL A 241 -6.83 -5.00 -10.16
C VAL A 241 -7.88 -5.04 -9.06
N LYS A 242 -7.45 -5.09 -7.79
CA LYS A 242 -8.35 -5.24 -6.63
C LYS A 242 -8.32 -4.03 -5.71
N PHE A 243 -7.19 -3.39 -5.54
CA PHE A 243 -7.10 -2.21 -4.68
C PHE A 243 -6.02 -1.20 -5.11
N TYR A 244 -6.19 0.02 -4.59
CA TYR A 244 -5.24 1.12 -4.64
C TYR A 244 -5.18 1.75 -3.24
N PHE A 245 -4.05 1.60 -2.54
CA PHE A 245 -3.84 2.09 -1.19
C PHE A 245 -2.85 3.25 -1.18
N ASN A 246 -3.18 4.29 -0.43
CA ASN A 246 -2.40 5.53 -0.40
C ASN A 246 -2.47 6.24 0.96
N GLY A 247 -1.64 7.29 1.12
CA GLY A 247 -1.63 8.25 2.22
C GLY A 247 -2.05 9.64 1.77
N HIS A 248 -1.25 10.66 2.13
CA HIS A 248 -1.33 12.06 1.72
C HIS A 248 -2.51 12.85 2.29
N ASN A 249 -3.74 12.39 2.17
CA ASN A 249 -4.88 12.99 2.86
C ASN A 249 -5.02 12.37 4.26
N HIS A 250 -4.47 13.02 5.25
CA HIS A 250 -4.37 12.52 6.64
C HIS A 250 -5.73 12.21 7.29
N ASN A 251 -6.83 12.72 6.76
CA ASN A 251 -8.17 12.40 7.26
C ASN A 251 -8.63 10.99 6.89
N GLY A 252 -7.94 10.37 5.92
CA GLY A 252 -8.39 9.14 5.31
C GLY A 252 -9.56 9.36 4.37
N ASP A 253 -9.75 8.47 3.41
CA ASP A 253 -10.85 8.50 2.44
C ASP A 253 -11.09 7.10 1.90
N TYR A 254 -12.26 6.83 1.35
CA TYR A 254 -12.57 5.57 0.71
C TYR A 254 -13.52 5.77 -0.47
N ALA A 255 -13.23 5.07 -1.55
CA ALA A 255 -14.13 4.94 -2.68
C ALA A 255 -14.00 3.55 -3.28
N GLU A 256 -15.05 3.12 -3.97
CA GLU A 256 -15.04 1.92 -4.80
C GLU A 256 -15.44 2.29 -6.23
N ARG A 257 -14.72 1.74 -7.19
CA ARG A 257 -15.05 1.91 -8.60
C ARG A 257 -14.75 0.62 -9.35
N ARG A 258 -15.76 0.06 -10.02
CA ARG A 258 -15.63 -1.18 -10.80
C ARG A 258 -14.98 -2.32 -10.00
N GLY A 259 -15.37 -2.49 -8.73
CA GLY A 259 -14.83 -3.51 -7.83
C GLY A 259 -13.34 -3.35 -7.46
N VAL A 260 -12.76 -2.16 -7.71
CA VAL A 260 -11.46 -1.77 -7.16
C VAL A 260 -11.70 -0.88 -5.95
N HIS A 261 -11.03 -1.19 -4.85
CA HIS A 261 -11.09 -0.42 -3.61
C HIS A 261 -9.97 0.62 -3.56
N TYR A 262 -10.32 1.88 -3.43
CA TYR A 262 -9.42 3.01 -3.29
C TYR A 262 -9.48 3.46 -1.83
N LEU A 263 -8.39 3.27 -1.08
CA LEU A 263 -8.35 3.58 0.33
C LEU A 263 -7.17 4.48 0.65
N THR A 264 -7.45 5.64 1.21
CA THR A 264 -6.48 6.54 1.82
C THR A 264 -6.39 6.23 3.31
N PHE A 265 -5.22 5.83 3.77
CA PHE A 265 -4.94 5.60 5.18
C PHE A 265 -4.70 6.92 5.90
N LYS A 266 -5.10 6.99 7.16
CA LYS A 266 -4.93 8.18 7.99
C LYS A 266 -3.46 8.43 8.30
N GLY A 267 -3.06 9.70 8.28
CA GLY A 267 -1.68 10.11 8.59
C GLY A 267 -1.31 9.85 10.06
N MET A 268 -0.15 9.21 10.28
CA MET A 268 0.36 8.93 11.62
C MET A 268 0.74 10.21 12.38
N VAL A 269 1.20 11.24 11.69
CA VAL A 269 1.71 12.49 12.29
C VAL A 269 0.63 13.25 13.04
N ASP A 270 -0.64 13.13 12.62
CA ASP A 270 -1.73 13.86 13.23
C ASP A 270 -2.03 13.37 14.65
N THR A 271 -2.51 14.32 15.48
CA THR A 271 -2.74 14.17 16.92
C THR A 271 -1.48 13.93 17.74
N GLU A 272 -1.54 14.36 18.99
CA GLU A 272 -0.36 14.36 19.87
C GLU A 272 0.09 12.96 20.24
N ILE A 273 -0.83 12.10 20.63
CA ILE A 273 -0.54 10.79 21.25
C ILE A 273 -1.00 9.63 20.36
N THR A 274 -2.19 9.75 19.76
CA THR A 274 -2.82 8.63 19.07
C THR A 274 -2.18 8.40 17.70
N SER A 275 -1.65 7.20 17.46
CA SER A 275 -1.08 6.80 16.17
C SER A 275 -2.17 6.46 15.15
N ALA A 276 -1.76 6.19 13.91
CA ALA A 276 -2.60 5.59 12.87
C ALA A 276 -1.76 4.57 12.10
N PHE A 277 -2.18 3.31 12.07
CA PHE A 277 -1.58 2.24 11.28
C PHE A 277 -2.56 1.08 11.16
N ALA A 278 -2.27 0.10 10.32
CA ALA A 278 -3.14 -1.07 10.15
C ALA A 278 -2.35 -2.39 10.01
N LYS A 279 -2.98 -3.49 10.44
CA LYS A 279 -2.68 -4.84 10.00
C LYS A 279 -3.72 -5.24 8.97
N VAL A 280 -3.29 -5.64 7.80
CA VAL A 280 -4.17 -6.02 6.69
C VAL A 280 -3.97 -7.50 6.40
N ARG A 281 -5.08 -8.22 6.27
CA ARG A 281 -5.08 -9.59 5.79
C ARG A 281 -5.87 -9.69 4.50
N ILE A 282 -5.22 -10.16 3.46
CA ILE A 282 -5.85 -10.44 2.17
C ILE A 282 -6.16 -11.93 2.12
N THR A 283 -7.42 -12.26 1.96
CA THR A 283 -7.93 -13.63 1.78
C THR A 283 -8.31 -13.84 0.30
N THR A 284 -8.88 -14.97 -0.01
CA THR A 284 -9.36 -15.27 -1.37
C THR A 284 -10.46 -14.31 -1.86
N ASP A 285 -11.28 -13.79 -0.94
CA ASP A 285 -12.48 -13.01 -1.27
C ASP A 285 -12.56 -11.65 -0.59
N SER A 286 -11.65 -11.35 0.33
CA SER A 286 -11.76 -10.17 1.19
C SER A 286 -10.39 -9.55 1.52
N ILE A 287 -10.38 -8.23 1.72
CA ILE A 287 -9.28 -7.51 2.36
C ILE A 287 -9.79 -7.06 3.74
N LEU A 288 -9.25 -7.65 4.79
CA LEU A 288 -9.60 -7.37 6.17
C LEU A 288 -8.58 -6.40 6.76
N ILE A 289 -9.01 -5.20 7.08
CA ILE A 289 -8.17 -4.14 7.64
C ILE A 289 -8.46 -4.02 9.14
N GLN A 290 -7.50 -4.39 9.96
CA GLN A 290 -7.51 -4.12 11.40
C GLN A 290 -6.79 -2.80 11.63
N GLY A 291 -7.57 -1.74 11.79
CA GLY A 291 -7.03 -0.42 12.08
C GLY A 291 -6.65 -0.26 13.55
N HIS A 292 -5.65 0.56 13.79
CA HIS A 292 -5.14 0.91 15.10
C HIS A 292 -5.10 2.44 15.28
N GLY A 293 -5.41 2.88 16.50
CA GLY A 293 -5.48 4.31 16.84
C GLY A 293 -6.57 5.01 16.04
N ARG A 294 -6.19 5.98 15.19
CA ARG A 294 -7.14 6.74 14.36
C ARG A 294 -7.59 5.99 13.10
N GLU A 295 -6.86 4.96 12.67
CA GLU A 295 -7.24 4.17 11.49
C GLU A 295 -8.41 3.24 11.82
N PRO A 296 -9.56 3.33 11.14
CA PRO A 296 -10.70 2.45 11.40
C PRO A 296 -10.50 1.07 10.76
N SER A 297 -11.10 0.04 11.40
CA SER A 297 -11.17 -1.30 10.82
C SER A 297 -12.22 -1.39 9.72
N ARG A 298 -11.94 -2.17 8.65
CA ARG A 298 -12.80 -2.36 7.49
C ARG A 298 -12.72 -3.78 6.96
N SER A 299 -13.77 -4.20 6.26
CA SER A 299 -13.77 -5.42 5.44
C SER A 299 -14.20 -5.03 4.02
N LEU A 300 -13.35 -5.34 3.04
CA LEU A 300 -13.56 -5.02 1.63
C LEU A 300 -13.71 -6.33 0.86
N ASN A 301 -14.79 -6.50 0.11
CA ASN A 301 -15.05 -7.71 -0.66
C ASN A 301 -14.37 -7.60 -2.04
N ILE A 302 -13.47 -8.53 -2.35
CA ILE A 302 -12.74 -8.61 -3.63
C ILE A 302 -13.12 -9.84 -4.46
N SER A 303 -14.17 -10.57 -4.05
CA SER A 303 -14.71 -11.68 -4.84
C SER A 303 -15.10 -11.17 -6.24
N VAL A 304 -14.84 -12.00 -7.21
CA VAL A 304 -14.88 -11.83 -8.67
C VAL A 304 -15.64 -10.61 -9.21
N ARG A 305 -14.96 -9.84 -10.05
CA ARG A 305 -15.57 -8.89 -10.99
C ARG A 305 -16.36 -9.63 -12.08
#